data_5f3e94581907d02df80872734f7564e0
#
_entry.id   5f3e94581907d02df80872734f7564e0
#
_cell.length_a   1.000
_cell.length_b   1.000
_cell.length_c   1.000
_cell.angle_alpha   90.00
_cell.angle_beta   90.00
_cell.angle_gamma   90.00
#
_symmetry.space_group_name_H-M   'P 1'
#
loop_
_entity.id
_entity.type
_entity.pdbx_description
1 polymer ?
#
loop_
_entity_poly.entity_id
_entity_poly.type
_entity_poly.pdbx_seq_one_letter_code
_entity_poly.pdbx_strand_id
1 'polypeptide(L)'
;MPGRDITRQWNSTSKVLLLLALVLCVGRITCVSGRAQEPAKQDQSKPSSSEQSSTESQENQNGPDNSQGVFVFRKDVDEVMLHATVVDDKQHIITNLDRTAFTVFEDGKTQSIISFHHVDIPVAMGIVIDNSGSMREKRSKVNQAALNLVRSSNPRDEVFIVNFNDEQYLDQDFTHDLLKLKEALEKIDARGGTALYDAVVASGDHLKQNARLEKKVIFLVTDGEDNASSETLEQAVKQLQLEGGPSVYAIGILGDEDHPKRAKKALQIIAERTGGIAFFPKTLDEVDSISRTIANDIRNQYAIGYKPLSPKKAGEFRQIRVEAKAKGHSKLVVRTKSGYYAGAEAASSSSK
;
A
#
# COMPACT_ATOMS: atom_id res chain seq x y z
N MET A 1 12.77 61.99 -30.62
CA MET A 1 13.38 61.66 -31.93
C MET A 1 13.75 60.17 -31.92
N PRO A 2 13.57 59.52 -33.02
CA PRO A 2 12.84 58.26 -33.08
C PRO A 2 13.66 57.07 -33.60
N GLY A 3 13.03 55.92 -33.54
CA GLY A 3 13.21 54.82 -34.48
C GLY A 3 14.04 53.67 -33.93
N ARG A 4 13.76 52.40 -34.13
CA ARG A 4 12.98 51.75 -35.21
C ARG A 4 12.58 50.34 -34.73
N ASP A 5 11.36 49.96 -35.07
CA ASP A 5 10.87 48.60 -35.24
C ASP A 5 11.80 47.71 -36.08
N ILE A 6 11.93 46.43 -35.72
CA ILE A 6 12.02 45.35 -36.70
C ILE A 6 11.29 44.12 -36.19
N THR A 7 10.04 43.96 -36.61
CA THR A 7 9.29 42.73 -36.75
C THR A 7 10.00 41.77 -37.68
N ARG A 8 10.11 40.50 -37.32
CA ARG A 8 10.22 39.38 -38.27
C ARG A 8 9.37 38.20 -37.84
N GLN A 9 8.19 38.14 -38.43
CA GLN A 9 7.42 36.90 -38.62
C GLN A 9 8.23 35.90 -39.45
N TRP A 10 8.21 34.66 -39.06
CA TRP A 10 8.43 33.57 -39.97
C TRP A 10 7.35 32.49 -39.78
N ASN A 11 6.37 32.55 -40.69
CA ASN A 11 5.54 31.44 -41.10
C ASN A 11 6.36 30.58 -42.08
N SER A 12 6.39 29.28 -41.92
CA SER A 12 6.37 28.40 -43.08
C SER A 12 6.04 26.97 -42.65
N THR A 13 4.90 26.57 -43.09
CA THR A 13 4.40 25.22 -43.30
C THR A 13 5.37 24.39 -44.17
N SER A 14 5.58 23.11 -43.82
CA SER A 14 5.91 22.06 -44.79
C SER A 14 5.39 20.71 -44.30
N LYS A 15 4.34 20.28 -44.95
CA LYS A 15 3.93 18.87 -45.11
C LYS A 15 4.90 18.20 -46.05
N VAL A 16 5.16 16.93 -45.87
CA VAL A 16 5.43 15.88 -46.92
C VAL A 16 5.95 14.63 -46.21
N LEU A 17 5.23 13.63 -46.21
CA LEU A 17 4.99 12.42 -47.02
C LEU A 17 5.66 11.16 -46.43
N LEU A 18 4.87 10.27 -46.03
CA LEU A 18 4.77 8.81 -46.20
C LEU A 18 5.88 8.14 -47.03
N LEU A 19 6.49 7.09 -46.43
CA LEU A 19 6.94 5.95 -47.23
C LEU A 19 6.89 4.66 -46.39
N LEU A 20 5.92 3.82 -46.75
CA LEU A 20 5.84 2.39 -46.44
C LEU A 20 7.03 1.67 -47.10
N ALA A 21 7.71 0.81 -46.40
CA ALA A 21 8.47 -0.28 -46.99
C ALA A 21 8.20 -1.59 -46.25
N LEU A 22 7.35 -2.35 -46.87
CA LEU A 22 7.05 -3.76 -46.63
C LEU A 22 8.21 -4.58 -47.16
N VAL A 23 8.90 -5.39 -46.36
CA VAL A 23 9.74 -6.46 -46.83
C VAL A 23 9.33 -7.77 -46.16
N LEU A 24 8.57 -8.53 -46.92
CA LEU A 24 8.35 -9.97 -46.78
C LEU A 24 9.66 -10.71 -47.11
N CYS A 25 10.17 -11.50 -46.17
CA CYS A 25 11.05 -12.61 -46.51
C CYS A 25 10.52 -13.89 -45.92
N VAL A 26 9.94 -14.66 -46.82
CA VAL A 26 9.61 -16.07 -46.70
C VAL A 26 10.90 -16.86 -46.81
N GLY A 27 11.17 -17.69 -45.84
CA GLY A 27 12.28 -18.65 -45.86
C GLY A 27 11.84 -19.94 -45.18
N ARG A 28 11.60 -20.93 -46.05
CA ARG A 28 11.11 -22.28 -45.76
C ARG A 28 12.21 -23.18 -45.23
N ILE A 29 11.77 -24.15 -44.39
CA ILE A 29 12.10 -25.61 -44.41
C ILE A 29 13.48 -25.99 -43.82
N THR A 30 13.48 -26.83 -42.75
CA THR A 30 13.58 -28.30 -42.92
C THR A 30 13.20 -29.02 -41.63
N CYS A 31 12.27 -29.96 -41.81
CA CYS A 31 12.02 -31.08 -40.92
C CYS A 31 13.21 -32.03 -40.87
N VAL A 32 13.63 -32.49 -39.67
CA VAL A 32 14.28 -33.78 -39.52
C VAL A 32 13.57 -34.56 -38.43
N SER A 33 12.93 -35.63 -38.89
CA SER A 33 12.40 -36.73 -38.11
C SER A 33 13.51 -37.61 -37.58
N GLY A 34 13.42 -38.06 -36.37
CA GLY A 34 14.19 -39.17 -35.79
C GLY A 34 13.45 -39.65 -34.54
N ARG A 35 12.64 -40.49 -34.67
CA ARG A 35 12.16 -41.85 -34.45
C ARG A 35 12.75 -42.52 -33.21
N ALA A 36 11.85 -42.74 -32.27
CA ALA A 36 11.52 -43.87 -31.42
C ALA A 36 12.64 -44.80 -30.92
N GLN A 37 12.59 -45.02 -29.60
CA GLN A 37 12.68 -46.36 -29.00
C GLN A 37 12.14 -46.35 -27.55
N GLU A 38 10.96 -46.91 -27.33
CA GLU A 38 10.65 -47.79 -26.24
C GLU A 38 11.06 -49.21 -26.70
N PRO A 39 11.30 -50.20 -25.84
CA PRO A 39 10.48 -50.65 -24.73
C PRO A 39 11.26 -51.28 -23.54
N ALA A 40 10.63 -51.59 -22.42
CA ALA A 40 10.52 -52.91 -21.83
C ALA A 40 9.69 -52.92 -20.55
N LYS A 41 8.66 -53.77 -20.58
CA LYS A 41 7.90 -54.33 -19.48
C LYS A 41 8.72 -55.36 -18.75
N GLN A 42 8.45 -55.56 -17.48
CA GLN A 42 8.30 -56.83 -16.74
C GLN A 42 7.98 -56.47 -15.30
N ASP A 43 7.10 -57.01 -14.64
CA ASP A 43 6.14 -58.11 -14.59
C ASP A 43 6.02 -58.55 -13.12
N GLN A 44 4.80 -58.69 -12.66
CA GLN A 44 4.27 -59.64 -11.66
C GLN A 44 4.77 -59.63 -10.22
N SER A 45 3.89 -59.40 -9.24
CA SER A 45 3.24 -60.54 -8.58
C SER A 45 2.20 -60.12 -7.53
N LYS A 46 1.00 -60.62 -7.70
CA LYS A 46 -0.01 -60.87 -6.69
C LYS A 46 0.05 -62.36 -6.35
N PRO A 47 -0.33 -62.86 -5.16
CA PRO A 47 -1.68 -63.39 -4.97
C PRO A 47 -2.25 -63.13 -3.57
N SER A 48 -3.49 -63.03 -3.46
CA SER A 48 -4.67 -63.93 -3.31
C SER A 48 -5.07 -64.15 -1.85
N SER A 49 -6.28 -63.92 -1.61
CA SER A 49 -7.52 -64.65 -1.35
C SER A 49 -7.86 -64.69 0.14
N SER A 50 -9.08 -64.57 0.58
CA SER A 50 -10.30 -65.35 0.44
C SER A 50 -11.46 -64.58 1.11
N GLU A 51 -12.63 -64.45 0.50
CA GLU A 51 -13.88 -65.19 0.68
C GLU A 51 -14.38 -65.33 2.12
N GLN A 52 -15.58 -64.96 2.49
CA GLN A 52 -16.96 -65.40 2.20
C GLN A 52 -17.94 -64.53 2.99
N SER A 53 -18.96 -63.99 2.42
CA SER A 53 -20.30 -64.48 2.15
C SER A 53 -21.33 -64.34 3.28
N SER A 54 -22.48 -63.82 2.83
CA SER A 54 -23.88 -64.05 3.23
C SER A 54 -24.45 -63.24 4.38
N THR A 55 -25.59 -62.60 4.33
CA THR A 55 -26.91 -62.88 3.84
C THR A 55 -27.86 -61.79 4.35
N GLU A 56 -28.87 -61.53 3.57
CA GLU A 56 -30.03 -60.67 3.77
C GLU A 56 -30.64 -60.66 5.19
N SER A 57 -31.13 -59.49 5.58
CA SER A 57 -32.51 -59.39 6.08
C SER A 57 -32.96 -57.89 6.03
N GLN A 58 -34.03 -57.66 5.32
CA GLN A 58 -34.85 -56.46 5.35
C GLN A 58 -35.48 -56.30 6.73
N GLU A 59 -35.43 -55.14 7.29
CA GLU A 59 -36.54 -54.65 8.11
C GLU A 59 -36.65 -53.12 8.04
N ASN A 60 -37.79 -52.73 7.67
CA ASN A 60 -38.30 -51.42 7.45
C ASN A 60 -38.71 -50.80 8.80
N GLN A 61 -38.06 -49.68 9.26
CA GLN A 61 -38.67 -48.83 10.27
C GLN A 61 -38.37 -47.38 10.02
N ASN A 62 -39.44 -46.66 9.76
CA ASN A 62 -39.55 -45.23 9.75
C ASN A 62 -39.08 -44.61 11.08
N GLY A 63 -38.03 -43.85 11.10
CA GLY A 63 -37.62 -42.96 12.19
C GLY A 63 -37.40 -41.55 11.62
N PRO A 64 -37.72 -40.48 12.36
CA PRO A 64 -37.72 -39.12 11.80
C PRO A 64 -36.33 -38.65 11.44
N ASP A 65 -36.22 -38.16 10.22
CA ASP A 65 -35.05 -37.47 9.65
C ASP A 65 -34.64 -36.31 10.54
N ASN A 66 -33.65 -36.50 11.39
CA ASN A 66 -33.05 -35.49 12.24
C ASN A 66 -31.76 -35.00 11.60
N SER A 67 -31.87 -34.56 10.34
CA SER A 67 -30.83 -33.76 9.72
C SER A 67 -30.81 -32.38 10.38
N GLN A 68 -30.21 -32.32 11.59
CA GLN A 68 -29.77 -31.04 12.15
C GLN A 68 -28.69 -30.51 11.21
N GLY A 69 -29.12 -29.77 10.18
CA GLY A 69 -28.25 -28.92 9.41
C GLY A 69 -27.56 -27.98 10.37
N VAL A 70 -26.25 -28.18 10.53
CA VAL A 70 -25.41 -27.22 11.24
C VAL A 70 -25.48 -25.91 10.43
N PHE A 71 -26.39 -25.04 10.82
CA PHE A 71 -26.39 -23.67 10.30
C PHE A 71 -25.13 -22.98 10.80
N VAL A 72 -24.06 -23.03 10.02
CA VAL A 72 -22.89 -22.19 10.21
C VAL A 72 -23.29 -20.77 9.81
N PHE A 73 -23.77 -20.02 10.78
CA PHE A 73 -23.88 -18.58 10.62
C PHE A 73 -22.46 -17.99 10.50
N ARG A 74 -21.93 -17.88 9.30
CA ARG A 74 -20.83 -16.98 9.00
C ARG A 74 -21.39 -15.56 9.15
N LYS A 75 -21.24 -15.00 10.33
CA LYS A 75 -21.45 -13.58 10.54
C LYS A 75 -20.18 -12.91 10.06
N ASP A 76 -20.17 -12.44 8.81
CA ASP A 76 -19.17 -11.50 8.34
C ASP A 76 -19.32 -10.24 9.21
N VAL A 77 -18.44 -10.13 10.19
CA VAL A 77 -18.39 -8.91 11.03
C VAL A 77 -17.63 -7.90 10.19
N ASP A 78 -18.35 -6.93 9.67
CA ASP A 78 -17.79 -5.81 8.93
C ASP A 78 -17.03 -4.90 9.92
N GLU A 79 -15.78 -5.28 10.23
CA GLU A 79 -14.91 -4.60 11.18
C GLU A 79 -14.06 -3.55 10.46
N VAL A 80 -14.03 -2.33 11.00
CA VAL A 80 -13.12 -1.28 10.56
C VAL A 80 -11.93 -1.26 11.51
N MET A 81 -10.75 -1.51 10.97
CA MET A 81 -9.49 -1.45 11.71
C MET A 81 -8.83 -0.08 11.58
N LEU A 82 -8.51 0.52 12.72
CA LEU A 82 -7.78 1.78 12.84
C LEU A 82 -6.41 1.52 13.47
N HIS A 83 -5.36 2.08 12.87
CA HIS A 83 -4.05 2.18 13.50
C HIS A 83 -3.87 3.58 14.05
N ALA A 84 -3.60 3.68 15.34
CA ALA A 84 -3.56 4.96 16.06
C ALA A 84 -2.27 5.10 16.87
N THR A 85 -1.56 6.21 16.69
CA THR A 85 -0.47 6.63 17.56
C THR A 85 -0.99 7.64 18.57
N VAL A 86 -0.65 7.45 19.85
CA VAL A 86 -0.99 8.41 20.91
C VAL A 86 0.28 9.11 21.39
N VAL A 87 0.22 10.44 21.46
CA VAL A 87 1.32 11.24 21.97
C VAL A 87 0.85 12.19 23.07
N ASP A 88 1.77 12.53 23.97
CA ASP A 88 1.56 13.59 24.97
C ASP A 88 1.77 14.99 24.39
N ASP A 89 1.68 16.01 25.23
CA ASP A 89 1.94 17.42 24.90
C ASP A 89 3.38 17.72 24.47
N LYS A 90 4.32 16.83 24.81
CA LYS A 90 5.73 16.89 24.41
C LYS A 90 6.06 16.02 23.21
N GLN A 91 5.06 15.43 22.56
CA GLN A 91 5.20 14.53 21.42
C GLN A 91 5.88 13.17 21.75
N HIS A 92 5.91 12.75 23.01
CA HIS A 92 6.36 11.41 23.37
C HIS A 92 5.24 10.41 23.08
N ILE A 93 5.58 9.29 22.46
CA ILE A 93 4.63 8.20 22.19
C ILE A 93 4.23 7.53 23.50
N ILE A 94 2.94 7.37 23.72
CA ILE A 94 2.34 6.73 24.89
C ILE A 94 1.88 5.34 24.50
N THR A 95 2.43 4.30 25.12
CA THR A 95 2.25 2.89 24.73
C THR A 95 1.56 2.03 25.77
N ASN A 96 1.19 2.59 26.92
CA ASN A 96 0.66 1.87 28.07
C ASN A 96 -0.83 2.13 28.37
N LEU A 97 -1.58 2.52 27.32
CA LEU A 97 -3.01 2.76 27.46
C LEU A 97 -3.78 1.47 27.21
N ASP A 98 -4.83 1.25 27.99
CA ASP A 98 -5.79 0.18 27.79
C ASP A 98 -6.97 0.63 26.90
N ARG A 99 -7.82 -0.32 26.50
CA ARG A 99 -9.00 -0.07 25.66
C ARG A 99 -9.93 1.01 26.22
N THR A 100 -10.06 1.10 27.54
CA THR A 100 -11.01 2.03 28.20
C THR A 100 -10.59 3.49 28.11
N ALA A 101 -9.30 3.73 27.79
CA ALA A 101 -8.78 5.06 27.54
C ALA A 101 -9.29 5.66 26.21
N PHE A 102 -9.79 4.84 25.28
CA PHE A 102 -10.12 5.25 23.92
C PHE A 102 -11.63 5.40 23.71
N THR A 103 -11.98 6.40 22.90
CA THR A 103 -13.33 6.59 22.34
C THR A 103 -13.23 6.80 20.85
N VAL A 104 -13.91 5.97 20.07
CA VAL A 104 -13.96 6.06 18.61
C VAL A 104 -15.26 6.71 18.19
N PHE A 105 -15.20 7.64 17.25
CA PHE A 105 -16.34 8.28 16.62
C PHE A 105 -16.28 8.06 15.11
N GLU A 106 -17.41 7.64 14.52
CA GLU A 106 -17.65 7.64 13.09
C GLU A 106 -18.84 8.56 12.81
N ASP A 107 -18.67 9.55 11.93
CA ASP A 107 -19.68 10.58 11.61
C ASP A 107 -20.28 11.24 12.85
N GLY A 108 -19.41 11.49 13.85
CA GLY A 108 -19.80 12.09 15.14
C GLY A 108 -20.50 11.15 16.13
N LYS A 109 -20.79 9.89 15.75
CA LYS A 109 -21.44 8.90 16.63
C LYS A 109 -20.38 8.00 17.26
N THR A 110 -20.46 7.80 18.58
CA THR A 110 -19.59 6.88 19.31
C THR A 110 -19.79 5.45 18.83
N GLN A 111 -18.65 4.75 18.58
CA GLN A 111 -18.62 3.37 18.14
C GLN A 111 -18.13 2.44 19.26
N SER A 112 -18.66 1.22 19.30
CA SER A 112 -18.19 0.20 20.24
C SER A 112 -16.91 -0.45 19.70
N ILE A 113 -15.82 -0.32 20.46
CA ILE A 113 -14.57 -1.01 20.15
C ILE A 113 -14.78 -2.51 20.37
N ILE A 114 -14.54 -3.35 19.37
CA ILE A 114 -14.72 -4.80 19.45
C ILE A 114 -13.38 -5.56 19.53
N SER A 115 -12.33 -5.01 18.93
CA SER A 115 -10.96 -5.52 19.09
C SER A 115 -10.00 -4.40 19.48
N PHE A 116 -8.98 -4.74 20.26
CA PHE A 116 -7.99 -3.79 20.72
C PHE A 116 -6.65 -4.50 20.97
N HIS A 117 -5.61 -4.07 20.27
CA HIS A 117 -4.27 -4.65 20.40
C HIS A 117 -3.24 -3.53 20.45
N HIS A 118 -2.22 -3.74 21.27
CA HIS A 118 -0.99 -2.93 21.28
C HIS A 118 0.18 -3.88 21.25
N VAL A 119 0.48 -4.38 20.06
CA VAL A 119 1.64 -5.25 19.78
C VAL A 119 2.28 -4.82 18.47
N ASP A 120 3.56 -5.06 18.36
CA ASP A 120 4.28 -4.82 17.11
C ASP A 120 3.86 -5.85 16.05
N ILE A 121 2.88 -5.49 15.24
CA ILE A 121 2.40 -6.32 14.13
C ILE A 121 3.19 -6.01 12.86
N PRO A 122 3.54 -7.03 12.06
CA PRO A 122 4.23 -6.83 10.79
C PRO A 122 3.42 -5.95 9.83
N VAL A 123 4.13 -5.20 8.98
CA VAL A 123 3.53 -4.28 8.01
C VAL A 123 3.93 -4.61 6.58
N ALA A 124 3.01 -4.41 5.64
CA ALA A 124 3.32 -4.29 4.23
C ALA A 124 3.69 -2.83 3.94
N MET A 125 4.94 -2.59 3.56
CA MET A 125 5.49 -1.24 3.41
C MET A 125 5.93 -0.96 1.97
N GLY A 126 5.40 0.12 1.39
CA GLY A 126 5.94 0.70 0.16
C GLY A 126 6.97 1.78 0.50
N ILE A 127 8.19 1.62 0.02
CA ILE A 127 9.21 2.68 0.03
C ILE A 127 9.13 3.38 -1.32
N VAL A 128 8.64 4.63 -1.31
CA VAL A 128 8.35 5.42 -2.50
C VAL A 128 9.30 6.60 -2.52
N ILE A 129 10.26 6.59 -3.45
CA ILE A 129 11.34 7.58 -3.45
C ILE A 129 11.36 8.34 -4.77
N ASP A 130 11.37 9.65 -4.62
CA ASP A 130 11.58 10.58 -5.71
C ASP A 130 12.96 10.39 -6.34
N ASN A 131 12.95 10.26 -7.66
CA ASN A 131 14.13 10.10 -8.50
C ASN A 131 14.17 11.18 -9.58
N SER A 132 13.57 12.34 -9.32
CA SER A 132 13.68 13.53 -10.15
C SER A 132 15.11 14.09 -10.19
N GLY A 133 15.37 15.00 -11.11
CA GLY A 133 16.71 15.55 -11.31
C GLY A 133 17.31 16.24 -10.08
N SER A 134 16.48 16.91 -9.25
CA SER A 134 16.87 17.60 -8.02
C SER A 134 17.31 16.65 -6.90
N MET A 135 16.87 15.40 -6.92
CA MET A 135 17.24 14.39 -5.94
C MET A 135 18.64 13.79 -6.10
N ARG A 136 19.33 14.05 -7.20
CA ARG A 136 20.61 13.39 -7.55
C ARG A 136 21.62 13.39 -6.41
N GLU A 137 21.89 14.55 -5.83
CA GLU A 137 22.87 14.69 -4.74
C GLU A 137 22.35 14.18 -3.38
N LYS A 138 21.02 14.02 -3.26
CA LYS A 138 20.36 13.63 -2.01
C LYS A 138 20.18 12.10 -1.90
N ARG A 139 20.15 11.39 -3.05
CA ARG A 139 19.82 9.96 -3.15
C ARG A 139 20.63 9.04 -2.25
N SER A 140 21.94 9.25 -2.15
CA SER A 140 22.81 8.39 -1.32
C SER A 140 22.37 8.37 0.15
N LYS A 141 22.09 9.54 0.75
CA LYS A 141 21.62 9.65 2.13
C LYS A 141 20.20 9.14 2.31
N VAL A 142 19.32 9.42 1.34
CA VAL A 142 17.93 8.91 1.34
C VAL A 142 17.90 7.38 1.27
N ASN A 143 18.67 6.77 0.38
CA ASN A 143 18.76 5.32 0.27
C ASN A 143 19.28 4.68 1.56
N GLN A 144 20.30 5.27 2.19
CA GLN A 144 20.80 4.80 3.47
C GLN A 144 19.75 4.89 4.57
N ALA A 145 19.01 5.99 4.64
CA ALA A 145 17.93 6.20 5.61
C ALA A 145 16.76 5.22 5.40
N ALA A 146 16.38 4.96 4.15
CA ALA A 146 15.38 3.96 3.80
C ALA A 146 15.78 2.54 4.24
N LEU A 147 17.04 2.15 4.01
CA LEU A 147 17.57 0.87 4.49
C LEU A 147 17.62 0.79 6.03
N ASN A 148 17.95 1.89 6.70
CA ASN A 148 17.98 1.95 8.15
C ASN A 148 16.57 1.88 8.75
N LEU A 149 15.57 2.46 8.08
CA LEU A 149 14.14 2.29 8.44
C LEU A 149 13.79 0.81 8.43
N VAL A 150 14.07 0.08 7.34
CA VAL A 150 13.76 -1.35 7.24
C VAL A 150 14.50 -2.17 8.29
N ARG A 151 15.79 -1.90 8.53
CA ARG A 151 16.58 -2.58 9.58
C ARG A 151 16.05 -2.36 11.00
N SER A 152 15.42 -1.21 11.23
CA SER A 152 14.83 -0.84 12.52
C SER A 152 13.37 -1.31 12.66
N SER A 153 12.81 -1.87 11.60
CA SER A 153 11.43 -2.35 11.51
C SER A 153 11.32 -3.83 11.95
N ASN A 154 10.11 -4.38 11.91
CA ASN A 154 9.86 -5.77 12.28
C ASN A 154 10.48 -6.71 11.22
N PRO A 155 11.24 -7.76 11.60
CA PRO A 155 11.85 -8.70 10.65
C PRO A 155 10.85 -9.42 9.72
N ARG A 156 9.56 -9.40 10.07
CA ARG A 156 8.48 -10.00 9.28
C ARG A 156 7.77 -8.98 8.37
N ASP A 157 8.26 -7.73 8.33
CA ASP A 157 7.72 -6.73 7.40
C ASP A 157 8.02 -7.16 5.96
N GLU A 158 7.04 -6.97 5.08
CA GLU A 158 7.19 -7.16 3.64
C GLU A 158 7.32 -5.78 2.99
N VAL A 159 8.43 -5.55 2.28
CA VAL A 159 8.76 -4.22 1.73
C VAL A 159 8.88 -4.31 0.21
N PHE A 160 8.28 -3.35 -0.49
CA PHE A 160 8.51 -3.12 -1.92
C PHE A 160 9.08 -1.71 -2.15
N ILE A 161 9.71 -1.50 -3.30
CA ILE A 161 10.32 -0.22 -3.67
C ILE A 161 9.72 0.28 -4.97
N VAL A 162 9.22 1.51 -4.92
CA VAL A 162 8.83 2.31 -6.08
C VAL A 162 9.75 3.53 -6.14
N ASN A 163 10.42 3.70 -7.26
CA ASN A 163 11.09 4.95 -7.59
C ASN A 163 10.26 5.68 -8.64
N PHE A 164 10.21 7.01 -8.55
CA PHE A 164 9.41 7.80 -9.47
C PHE A 164 10.12 9.08 -9.90
N ASN A 165 9.86 9.49 -11.13
CA ASN A 165 10.19 10.80 -11.69
C ASN A 165 8.97 11.29 -12.50
N ASP A 166 9.05 11.38 -13.82
CA ASP A 166 7.88 11.60 -14.69
C ASP A 166 6.91 10.40 -14.71
N GLU A 167 7.40 9.23 -14.31
CA GLU A 167 6.67 7.97 -14.23
C GLU A 167 7.06 7.23 -12.95
N GLN A 168 6.27 6.21 -12.56
CA GLN A 168 6.55 5.35 -11.41
C GLN A 168 7.06 3.99 -11.85
N TYR A 169 8.07 3.46 -11.13
CA TYR A 169 8.72 2.19 -11.42
C TYR A 169 8.74 1.29 -10.19
N LEU A 170 8.16 0.09 -10.30
CA LEU A 170 8.27 -0.96 -9.28
C LEU A 170 9.63 -1.66 -9.45
N ASP A 171 10.66 -1.20 -8.73
CA ASP A 171 12.02 -1.72 -8.84
C ASP A 171 12.26 -3.00 -8.05
N GLN A 172 11.49 -3.19 -6.97
CA GLN A 172 11.47 -4.41 -6.17
C GLN A 172 10.07 -4.66 -5.64
N ASP A 173 9.53 -5.82 -5.92
CA ASP A 173 8.28 -6.30 -5.32
C ASP A 173 8.50 -6.77 -3.87
N PHE A 174 7.42 -7.08 -3.15
CA PHE A 174 7.46 -7.46 -1.74
C PHE A 174 8.56 -8.45 -1.39
N THR A 175 9.43 -8.04 -0.49
CA THR A 175 10.51 -8.85 0.05
C THR A 175 10.89 -8.39 1.46
N HIS A 176 11.52 -9.29 2.24
CA HIS A 176 12.23 -8.95 3.49
C HIS A 176 13.75 -9.03 3.32
N ASP A 177 14.23 -9.27 2.10
CA ASP A 177 15.65 -9.37 1.77
C ASP A 177 16.27 -7.98 1.59
N LEU A 178 17.07 -7.55 2.57
CA LEU A 178 17.76 -6.26 2.56
C LEU A 178 18.72 -6.07 1.40
N LEU A 179 19.30 -7.14 0.85
CA LEU A 179 20.22 -7.03 -0.29
C LEU A 179 19.44 -6.66 -1.56
N LYS A 180 18.29 -7.30 -1.79
CA LYS A 180 17.41 -6.96 -2.92
C LYS A 180 16.88 -5.54 -2.82
N LEU A 181 16.48 -5.10 -1.62
CA LEU A 181 16.03 -3.73 -1.39
C LEU A 181 17.17 -2.73 -1.66
N LYS A 182 18.38 -3.02 -1.21
CA LYS A 182 19.55 -2.18 -1.48
C LYS A 182 19.85 -2.08 -2.98
N GLU A 183 19.87 -3.20 -3.68
CA GLU A 183 20.10 -3.26 -5.13
C GLU A 183 19.06 -2.44 -5.89
N ALA A 184 17.78 -2.51 -5.52
CA ALA A 184 16.71 -1.72 -6.10
C ALA A 184 16.90 -0.22 -5.89
N LEU A 185 17.30 0.18 -4.68
CA LEU A 185 17.58 1.58 -4.33
C LEU A 185 18.79 2.15 -5.08
N GLU A 186 19.76 1.34 -5.45
CA GLU A 186 21.01 1.75 -6.10
C GLU A 186 20.96 1.81 -7.64
N LYS A 187 19.94 1.20 -8.27
CA LYS A 187 19.81 1.09 -9.74
C LYS A 187 19.50 2.40 -10.47
N ILE A 188 19.46 3.57 -9.82
CA ILE A 188 18.68 4.69 -10.31
C ILE A 188 19.51 5.85 -10.79
N ASP A 189 19.13 6.39 -11.96
CA ASP A 189 19.62 7.62 -12.55
C ASP A 189 18.60 8.76 -12.34
N ALA A 190 18.90 9.68 -11.42
CA ALA A 190 18.01 10.78 -11.07
C ALA A 190 17.86 11.78 -12.23
N ARG A 191 16.63 11.89 -12.77
CA ARG A 191 16.29 12.72 -13.94
C ARG A 191 14.79 13.02 -14.00
N GLY A 192 14.40 13.94 -14.89
CA GLY A 192 13.00 14.25 -15.17
C GLY A 192 12.30 15.08 -14.09
N GLY A 193 10.98 15.10 -14.14
CA GLY A 193 10.08 15.77 -13.22
C GLY A 193 9.68 14.92 -12.00
N THR A 194 8.54 15.25 -11.39
CA THR A 194 8.06 14.65 -10.14
C THR A 194 6.59 14.30 -10.25
N ALA A 195 6.25 13.05 -10.59
CA ALA A 195 4.88 12.53 -10.63
C ALA A 195 4.50 11.91 -9.26
N LEU A 196 4.46 12.76 -8.22
CA LEU A 196 4.27 12.37 -6.84
C LEU A 196 2.90 11.71 -6.59
N TYR A 197 1.82 12.32 -7.10
CA TYR A 197 0.46 11.83 -6.85
C TYR A 197 0.24 10.50 -7.55
N ASP A 198 0.70 10.35 -8.80
CA ASP A 198 0.62 9.08 -9.53
C ASP A 198 1.40 7.95 -8.80
N ALA A 199 2.58 8.28 -8.26
CA ALA A 199 3.42 7.32 -7.53
C ALA A 199 2.76 6.82 -6.23
N VAL A 200 2.13 7.71 -5.45
CA VAL A 200 1.45 7.29 -4.20
C VAL A 200 0.16 6.53 -4.48
N VAL A 201 -0.57 6.87 -5.55
CA VAL A 201 -1.76 6.12 -6.01
C VAL A 201 -1.36 4.72 -6.44
N ALA A 202 -0.39 4.58 -7.35
CA ALA A 202 0.09 3.28 -7.81
C ALA A 202 0.61 2.41 -6.66
N SER A 203 1.32 3.01 -5.69
CA SER A 203 1.79 2.30 -4.50
C SER A 203 0.66 1.86 -3.57
N GLY A 204 -0.37 2.70 -3.42
CA GLY A 204 -1.58 2.37 -2.68
C GLY A 204 -2.35 1.21 -3.30
N ASP A 205 -2.50 1.21 -4.62
CA ASP A 205 -3.14 0.14 -5.38
C ASP A 205 -2.32 -1.16 -5.31
N HIS A 206 -0.99 -1.08 -5.39
CA HIS A 206 -0.10 -2.23 -5.22
C HIS A 206 -0.26 -2.87 -3.84
N LEU A 207 -0.30 -2.04 -2.77
CA LEU A 207 -0.60 -2.49 -1.41
C LEU A 207 -1.97 -3.16 -1.29
N LYS A 208 -2.99 -2.59 -1.91
CA LYS A 208 -4.35 -3.11 -1.87
C LYS A 208 -4.48 -4.48 -2.54
N GLN A 209 -3.82 -4.65 -3.69
CA GLN A 209 -3.95 -5.84 -4.53
C GLN A 209 -3.03 -6.99 -4.09
N ASN A 210 -1.81 -6.68 -3.61
CA ASN A 210 -0.74 -7.66 -3.46
C ASN A 210 -0.25 -7.85 -2.02
N ALA A 211 -0.58 -6.93 -1.08
CA ALA A 211 -0.14 -7.08 0.30
C ALA A 211 -0.84 -8.24 1.00
N ARG A 212 -0.07 -9.10 1.66
CA ARG A 212 -0.56 -10.21 2.50
C ARG A 212 -0.82 -9.78 3.94
N LEU A 213 -0.14 -8.71 4.37
CA LEU A 213 -0.25 -8.17 5.72
C LEU A 213 -1.34 -7.10 5.76
N GLU A 214 -2.10 -7.08 6.85
CA GLU A 214 -3.25 -6.19 7.01
C GLU A 214 -2.83 -4.73 7.19
N LYS A 215 -1.80 -4.49 8.01
CA LYS A 215 -1.27 -3.15 8.25
C LYS A 215 -0.42 -2.71 7.08
N LYS A 216 -0.83 -1.59 6.45
CA LYS A 216 -0.23 -1.06 5.22
C LYS A 216 0.34 0.33 5.47
N VAL A 217 1.55 0.56 4.98
CA VAL A 217 2.27 1.81 5.15
C VAL A 217 2.96 2.22 3.85
N ILE A 218 2.97 3.52 3.56
CA ILE A 218 3.84 4.11 2.54
C ILE A 218 4.85 5.01 3.26
N PHE A 219 6.13 4.78 3.00
CA PHE A 219 7.23 5.67 3.36
C PHE A 219 7.64 6.44 2.11
N LEU A 220 7.31 7.72 2.07
CA LEU A 220 7.48 8.61 0.93
C LEU A 220 8.63 9.59 1.17
N VAL A 221 9.54 9.72 0.21
CA VAL A 221 10.59 10.74 0.25
C VAL A 221 10.62 11.50 -1.08
N THR A 222 10.52 12.82 -1.01
CA THR A 222 10.60 13.73 -2.15
C THR A 222 11.26 15.05 -1.73
N ASP A 223 11.78 15.79 -2.67
CA ASP A 223 12.32 17.12 -2.45
C ASP A 223 11.54 18.23 -3.18
N GLY A 224 10.50 17.88 -3.96
CA GLY A 224 9.81 18.79 -4.83
C GLY A 224 8.29 18.81 -4.72
N GLU A 225 7.70 19.77 -5.44
CA GLU A 225 6.27 19.82 -5.74
C GLU A 225 5.96 18.86 -6.89
N ASP A 226 4.75 18.29 -6.87
CA ASP A 226 4.23 17.55 -8.01
C ASP A 226 4.13 18.44 -9.25
N ASN A 227 4.71 17.99 -10.36
CA ASN A 227 4.69 18.72 -11.62
C ASN A 227 4.48 17.84 -12.86
N ALA A 228 4.33 16.52 -12.67
CA ALA A 228 4.22 15.58 -13.78
C ALA A 228 3.07 14.57 -13.64
N SER A 229 2.34 14.54 -12.51
CA SER A 229 1.24 13.62 -12.31
C SER A 229 0.04 13.94 -13.20
N SER A 230 -0.67 12.88 -13.58
CA SER A 230 -2.01 12.93 -14.17
C SER A 230 -3.10 13.08 -13.11
N GLU A 231 -2.87 12.51 -11.94
CA GLU A 231 -3.77 12.60 -10.77
C GLU A 231 -3.61 13.94 -10.05
N THR A 232 -4.70 14.41 -9.43
CA THR A 232 -4.66 15.56 -8.53
C THR A 232 -4.40 15.13 -7.08
N LEU A 233 -4.03 16.08 -6.23
CA LEU A 233 -3.86 15.84 -4.78
C LEU A 233 -5.14 15.23 -4.17
N GLU A 234 -6.31 15.76 -4.53
CA GLU A 234 -7.60 15.31 -4.02
C GLU A 234 -7.91 13.87 -4.45
N GLN A 235 -7.62 13.53 -5.70
CA GLN A 235 -7.78 12.17 -6.22
C GLN A 235 -6.82 11.21 -5.51
N ALA A 236 -5.55 11.56 -5.37
CA ALA A 236 -4.57 10.75 -4.66
C ALA A 236 -4.98 10.50 -3.19
N VAL A 237 -5.38 11.55 -2.47
CA VAL A 237 -5.87 11.41 -1.09
C VAL A 237 -7.09 10.50 -1.01
N LYS A 238 -8.05 10.66 -1.92
CA LYS A 238 -9.25 9.81 -1.98
C LYS A 238 -8.89 8.34 -2.19
N GLN A 239 -7.97 8.03 -3.10
CA GLN A 239 -7.52 6.65 -3.36
C GLN A 239 -6.81 6.04 -2.14
N LEU A 240 -5.94 6.81 -1.49
CA LEU A 240 -5.26 6.37 -0.26
C LEU A 240 -6.21 6.20 0.94
N GLN A 241 -7.34 6.92 0.96
CA GLN A 241 -8.38 6.81 1.98
C GLN A 241 -9.45 5.75 1.66
N LEU A 242 -9.31 4.95 0.61
CA LEU A 242 -10.19 3.79 0.43
C LEU A 242 -10.10 2.86 1.66
N GLU A 243 -11.16 2.13 1.91
CA GLU A 243 -11.20 1.15 3.00
C GLU A 243 -10.01 0.19 2.93
N GLY A 244 -9.30 0.03 4.06
CA GLY A 244 -8.06 -0.75 4.10
C GLY A 244 -6.84 -0.08 3.46
N GLY A 245 -6.94 1.21 3.07
CA GLY A 245 -5.83 1.98 2.51
C GLY A 245 -4.70 2.23 3.51
N PRO A 246 -3.48 2.55 3.01
CA PRO A 246 -2.27 2.70 3.81
C PRO A 246 -2.23 4.00 4.62
N SER A 247 -1.45 4.01 5.70
CA SER A 247 -0.96 5.25 6.31
C SER A 247 0.28 5.74 5.58
N VAL A 248 0.40 7.05 5.32
CA VAL A 248 1.54 7.63 4.61
C VAL A 248 2.42 8.43 5.56
N TYR A 249 3.69 8.05 5.66
CA TYR A 249 4.74 8.82 6.32
C TYR A 249 5.61 9.47 5.26
N ALA A 250 5.75 10.78 5.31
CA ALA A 250 6.45 11.54 4.29
C ALA A 250 7.67 12.27 4.85
N ILE A 251 8.75 12.32 4.09
CA ILE A 251 9.90 13.19 4.31
C ILE A 251 10.01 14.14 3.11
N GLY A 252 9.76 15.43 3.35
CA GLY A 252 9.93 16.48 2.36
C GLY A 252 11.26 17.20 2.55
N ILE A 253 12.24 16.96 1.68
CA ILE A 253 13.58 17.58 1.73
C ILE A 253 13.51 18.90 0.97
N LEU A 254 12.63 19.81 1.43
CA LEU A 254 12.28 21.06 0.77
C LEU A 254 13.35 22.14 1.08
N GLY A 255 14.33 22.27 0.20
CA GLY A 255 15.36 23.30 0.28
C GLY A 255 15.00 24.54 -0.54
N ASP A 256 15.80 24.79 -1.58
CA ASP A 256 15.68 25.95 -2.48
C ASP A 256 14.72 25.71 -3.67
N GLU A 257 13.69 24.89 -3.48
CA GLU A 257 12.71 24.55 -4.52
C GLU A 257 11.78 25.74 -4.85
N ASP A 258 11.22 25.75 -6.07
CA ASP A 258 10.40 26.86 -6.58
C ASP A 258 9.14 27.11 -5.74
N HIS A 259 8.50 26.10 -5.19
CA HIS A 259 7.27 26.23 -4.41
C HIS A 259 7.23 25.36 -3.13
N PRO A 260 8.17 25.56 -2.18
CA PRO A 260 8.29 24.69 -1.00
C PRO A 260 7.04 24.68 -0.11
N LYS A 261 6.26 25.76 -0.12
CA LYS A 261 5.01 25.86 0.66
C LYS A 261 3.91 24.95 0.11
N ARG A 262 3.81 24.78 -1.23
CA ARG A 262 2.82 23.91 -1.86
C ARG A 262 3.17 22.44 -1.66
N ALA A 263 4.43 22.08 -1.92
CA ALA A 263 4.94 20.73 -1.65
C ALA A 263 4.73 20.34 -0.18
N LYS A 264 5.09 21.22 0.75
CA LYS A 264 4.87 21.03 2.19
C LYS A 264 3.40 20.78 2.51
N LYS A 265 2.49 21.61 1.99
CA LYS A 265 1.05 21.47 2.24
C LYS A 265 0.49 20.18 1.66
N ALA A 266 0.92 19.78 0.46
CA ALA A 266 0.48 18.53 -0.16
C ALA A 266 0.90 17.31 0.66
N LEU A 267 2.17 17.23 1.07
CA LEU A 267 2.69 16.15 1.91
C LEU A 267 2.00 16.10 3.27
N GLN A 268 1.73 17.26 3.90
CA GLN A 268 0.98 17.32 5.15
C GLN A 268 -0.44 16.78 4.98
N ILE A 269 -1.16 17.19 3.94
CA ILE A 269 -2.52 16.71 3.65
C ILE A 269 -2.54 15.20 3.44
N ILE A 270 -1.64 14.66 2.61
CA ILE A 270 -1.54 13.22 2.35
C ILE A 270 -1.30 12.46 3.67
N ALA A 271 -0.29 12.87 4.44
CA ALA A 271 0.06 12.19 5.68
C ALA A 271 -1.06 12.29 6.74
N GLU A 272 -1.58 13.48 7.02
CA GLU A 272 -2.61 13.69 8.04
C GLU A 272 -3.92 12.96 7.71
N ARG A 273 -4.35 12.98 6.44
CA ARG A 273 -5.58 12.32 6.01
C ARG A 273 -5.51 10.80 6.12
N THR A 274 -4.33 10.23 5.96
CA THR A 274 -4.09 8.78 6.03
C THR A 274 -3.65 8.28 7.40
N GLY A 275 -3.39 9.18 8.36
CA GLY A 275 -3.03 8.84 9.73
C GLY A 275 -1.53 8.72 9.99
N GLY A 276 -0.69 9.15 9.07
CA GLY A 276 0.75 9.26 9.24
C GLY A 276 1.21 10.68 9.58
N ILE A 277 2.48 10.99 9.28
CA ILE A 277 3.12 12.28 9.57
C ILE A 277 4.02 12.68 8.40
N ALA A 278 4.07 14.00 8.11
CA ALA A 278 5.05 14.58 7.21
C ALA A 278 6.14 15.30 8.00
N PHE A 279 7.39 14.98 7.72
CA PHE A 279 8.58 15.59 8.29
C PHE A 279 9.28 16.47 7.26
N PHE A 280 9.89 17.56 7.74
CA PHE A 280 10.59 18.51 6.88
C PHE A 280 11.97 18.82 7.49
N PRO A 281 12.98 17.96 7.21
CA PRO A 281 14.32 18.12 7.73
C PRO A 281 14.94 19.43 7.21
N LYS A 282 15.75 20.08 8.06
CA LYS A 282 16.53 21.25 7.68
C LYS A 282 17.81 20.88 6.94
N THR A 283 18.32 19.70 7.23
CA THR A 283 19.53 19.16 6.61
C THR A 283 19.33 17.70 6.23
N LEU A 284 20.08 17.22 5.25
CA LEU A 284 20.06 15.81 4.85
C LEU A 284 20.49 14.85 5.97
N ASP A 285 21.26 15.32 6.95
CA ASP A 285 21.72 14.51 8.06
C ASP A 285 20.60 14.13 9.04
N GLU A 286 19.50 14.92 9.06
CA GLU A 286 18.33 14.63 9.88
C GLU A 286 17.48 13.48 9.31
N VAL A 287 17.62 13.14 8.01
CA VAL A 287 16.76 12.14 7.33
C VAL A 287 16.84 10.77 8.00
N ASP A 288 18.03 10.34 8.39
CA ASP A 288 18.23 9.05 9.07
C ASP A 288 17.54 9.01 10.45
N SER A 289 17.67 10.06 11.24
CA SER A 289 17.03 10.14 12.57
C SER A 289 15.49 10.21 12.45
N ILE A 290 14.99 10.89 11.45
CA ILE A 290 13.56 10.96 11.14
C ILE A 290 13.06 9.57 10.71
N SER A 291 13.79 8.85 9.87
CA SER A 291 13.42 7.50 9.44
C SER A 291 13.30 6.53 10.62
N ARG A 292 14.20 6.61 11.59
CA ARG A 292 14.10 5.83 12.86
C ARG A 292 12.90 6.25 13.71
N THR A 293 12.58 7.53 13.73
CA THR A 293 11.38 8.05 14.41
C THR A 293 10.11 7.49 13.77
N ILE A 294 10.05 7.44 12.44
CA ILE A 294 8.96 6.84 11.68
C ILE A 294 8.84 5.34 11.99
N ALA A 295 9.97 4.59 11.96
CA ALA A 295 9.97 3.18 12.34
C ALA A 295 9.41 2.96 13.74
N ASN A 296 9.83 3.77 14.71
CA ASN A 296 9.32 3.71 16.09
C ASN A 296 7.83 4.05 16.17
N ASP A 297 7.35 5.04 15.42
CA ASP A 297 5.92 5.40 15.36
C ASP A 297 5.09 4.22 14.81
N ILE A 298 5.49 3.65 13.67
CA ILE A 298 4.82 2.52 13.04
C ILE A 298 4.70 1.32 13.99
N ARG A 299 5.74 1.04 14.79
CA ARG A 299 5.78 -0.11 15.71
C ARG A 299 4.95 0.07 16.98
N ASN A 300 4.70 1.33 17.38
CA ASN A 300 4.03 1.65 18.64
C ASN A 300 2.59 2.14 18.46
N GLN A 301 1.91 1.70 17.40
CA GLN A 301 0.51 2.00 17.15
C GLN A 301 -0.43 1.04 17.89
N TYR A 302 -1.55 1.58 18.35
CA TYR A 302 -2.69 0.79 18.78
C TYR A 302 -3.51 0.35 17.57
N ALA A 303 -3.87 -0.91 17.50
CA ALA A 303 -4.84 -1.44 16.55
C ALA A 303 -6.21 -1.48 17.23
N ILE A 304 -7.16 -0.69 16.74
CA ILE A 304 -8.48 -0.49 17.33
C ILE A 304 -9.53 -0.89 16.30
N GLY A 305 -10.22 -1.99 16.54
CA GLY A 305 -11.29 -2.45 15.68
C GLY A 305 -12.67 -2.08 16.24
N TYR A 306 -13.55 -1.62 15.37
CA TYR A 306 -14.93 -1.35 15.71
C TYR A 306 -15.89 -1.80 14.60
N LYS A 307 -17.14 -2.05 14.97
CA LYS A 307 -18.20 -2.34 14.01
C LYS A 307 -19.02 -1.08 13.78
N PRO A 308 -19.15 -0.58 12.54
CA PRO A 308 -19.97 0.56 12.21
C PRO A 308 -21.43 0.37 12.63
N LEU A 309 -22.02 1.36 13.32
CA LEU A 309 -23.43 1.34 13.71
C LEU A 309 -24.37 1.52 12.52
N SER A 310 -23.92 2.23 11.49
CA SER A 310 -24.70 2.50 10.29
C SER A 310 -24.18 1.65 9.13
N PRO A 311 -25.06 1.08 8.29
CA PRO A 311 -24.66 0.39 7.07
C PRO A 311 -23.77 1.27 6.19
N LYS A 312 -22.72 0.70 5.62
CA LYS A 312 -21.82 1.38 4.70
C LYS A 312 -22.48 1.43 3.31
N LYS A 313 -22.45 2.61 2.69
CA LYS A 313 -22.78 2.74 1.26
C LYS A 313 -21.50 2.84 0.46
N ALA A 314 -21.38 2.07 -0.62
CA ALA A 314 -20.21 2.10 -1.48
C ALA A 314 -19.88 3.53 -1.95
N GLY A 315 -18.61 3.93 -1.78
CA GLY A 315 -18.11 5.24 -2.15
C GLY A 315 -18.47 6.37 -1.18
N GLU A 316 -19.22 6.11 -0.09
CA GLU A 316 -19.53 7.10 0.94
C GLU A 316 -18.30 7.36 1.81
N PHE A 317 -17.99 8.63 2.07
CA PHE A 317 -16.94 9.01 3.01
C PHE A 317 -17.44 8.90 4.45
N ARG A 318 -16.66 8.24 5.29
CA ARG A 318 -16.91 8.09 6.74
C ARG A 318 -15.85 8.83 7.50
N GLN A 319 -16.24 9.86 8.22
CA GLN A 319 -15.33 10.65 9.04
C GLN A 319 -14.98 9.90 10.33
N ILE A 320 -13.69 9.79 10.64
CA ILE A 320 -13.18 9.13 11.85
C ILE A 320 -12.55 10.15 12.78
N ARG A 321 -12.82 10.00 14.08
CA ARG A 321 -12.15 10.69 15.16
C ARG A 321 -11.95 9.73 16.32
N VAL A 322 -10.72 9.68 16.82
CA VAL A 322 -10.39 8.89 18.01
C VAL A 322 -9.87 9.83 19.10
N GLU A 323 -10.39 9.68 20.28
CA GLU A 323 -9.94 10.39 21.48
C GLU A 323 -9.31 9.41 22.45
N ALA A 324 -8.29 9.87 23.19
CA ALA A 324 -7.72 9.11 24.29
C ALA A 324 -7.68 9.98 25.56
N LYS A 325 -8.02 9.38 26.71
CA LYS A 325 -7.99 10.02 28.02
C LYS A 325 -7.44 9.02 29.04
N ALA A 326 -6.43 9.44 29.80
CA ALA A 326 -5.85 8.59 30.85
C ALA A 326 -5.42 9.44 32.06
N LYS A 327 -5.47 8.84 33.24
CA LYS A 327 -4.98 9.48 34.48
C LYS A 327 -3.48 9.75 34.35
N GLY A 328 -3.02 10.90 34.83
CA GLY A 328 -1.59 11.28 34.77
C GLY A 328 -1.18 12.00 33.49
N HIS A 329 -2.06 12.14 32.50
CA HIS A 329 -1.81 12.88 31.28
C HIS A 329 -2.78 14.07 31.16
N SER A 330 -2.24 15.28 31.02
CA SER A 330 -3.05 16.50 30.90
C SER A 330 -3.76 16.58 29.55
N LYS A 331 -3.08 16.15 28.49
CA LYS A 331 -3.59 16.13 27.12
C LYS A 331 -2.93 14.98 26.34
N LEU A 332 -3.75 14.18 25.69
CA LEU A 332 -3.31 13.18 24.73
C LEU A 332 -3.83 13.56 23.34
N VAL A 333 -2.97 13.40 22.34
CA VAL A 333 -3.31 13.60 20.93
C VAL A 333 -3.25 12.24 20.25
N VAL A 334 -4.32 11.87 19.57
CA VAL A 334 -4.40 10.62 18.81
C VAL A 334 -4.28 10.93 17.33
N ARG A 335 -3.31 10.29 16.67
CA ARG A 335 -3.13 10.34 15.22
C ARG A 335 -3.63 9.04 14.62
N THR A 336 -4.56 9.14 13.71
CA THR A 336 -5.12 8.03 12.91
C THR A 336 -5.71 8.60 11.64
N LYS A 337 -6.11 7.77 10.69
CA LYS A 337 -6.79 8.26 9.48
C LYS A 337 -7.99 9.14 9.84
N SER A 338 -8.18 10.24 9.11
CA SER A 338 -9.28 11.18 9.33
C SER A 338 -10.64 10.67 8.84
N GLY A 339 -10.64 9.57 8.09
CA GLY A 339 -11.81 8.93 7.54
C GLY A 339 -11.42 7.93 6.45
N TYR A 340 -12.42 7.29 5.89
CA TYR A 340 -12.26 6.36 4.78
C TYR A 340 -13.47 6.41 3.84
N TYR A 341 -13.24 6.04 2.58
CA TYR A 341 -14.32 5.78 1.62
C TYR A 341 -14.69 4.31 1.69
N ALA A 342 -15.95 4.02 2.03
CA ALA A 342 -16.42 2.64 2.17
C ALA A 342 -16.29 1.89 0.85
N GLY A 343 -15.82 0.65 0.90
CA GLY A 343 -15.76 -0.25 -0.24
C GLY A 343 -17.16 -0.61 -0.76
N ALA A 344 -17.23 -1.16 -1.98
CA ALA A 344 -18.44 -1.83 -2.43
C ALA A 344 -18.68 -3.04 -1.51
N GLU A 345 -19.91 -3.23 -1.01
CA GLU A 345 -20.33 -4.51 -0.42
C GLU A 345 -19.92 -5.61 -1.41
N ALA A 346 -19.19 -6.61 -0.92
CA ALA A 346 -18.92 -7.79 -1.73
C ALA A 346 -20.27 -8.31 -2.21
N ALA A 347 -20.52 -8.21 -3.51
CA ALA A 347 -21.75 -8.73 -4.10
C ALA A 347 -21.87 -10.17 -3.64
N SER A 348 -22.83 -10.45 -2.77
CA SER A 348 -23.16 -11.81 -2.40
C SER A 348 -23.45 -12.54 -3.70
N SER A 349 -22.55 -13.42 -4.12
CA SER A 349 -22.77 -14.31 -5.23
C SER A 349 -23.93 -15.24 -4.85
N SER A 350 -25.16 -14.76 -5.05
CA SER A 350 -26.33 -15.63 -5.13
C SER A 350 -26.22 -16.36 -6.47
N SER A 351 -25.51 -17.48 -6.45
CA SER A 351 -25.67 -18.50 -7.50
C SER A 351 -27.11 -18.96 -7.49
N LYS A 352 -27.83 -18.61 -8.53
CA LYS A 352 -29.06 -19.33 -8.92
C LYS A 352 -28.69 -20.69 -9.50
#